data_e78d050f784ae0d3af299a2bd2fa0698
#
_entry.id   e78d050f784ae0d3af299a2bd2fa0698
#
_cell.length_a   1.000
_cell.length_b   1.000
_cell.length_c   1.000
_cell.angle_alpha   90.00
_cell.angle_beta   90.00
_cell.angle_gamma   90.00
#
_symmetry.space_group_name_H-M   'P 1'
#
loop_
_entity.id
_entity.type
_entity.pdbx_description
1 polymer ?
#
loop_
_entity_poly.entity_id
_entity_poly.type
_entity_poly.pdbx_seq_one_letter_code
_entity_poly.pdbx_strand_id
1 'polypeptide(L)'
;MSAHRAILLAGGNRGDVAAAMERVAVLLEERAVHVAAMSRIYFSEPWGFEAEGRFQNRAFVVETYLEPERLLDITQQIEREMGRSEMAESLERALTGERYASRSMDIDMIFYDARVISTPRLTVPHPLFHVRAFALRPVCEVAGDMVHPVLGVSVEELCRDVCGAEKIATEAEAATEDGVKDAFKEKE
;
A
#
# COMPACT_ATOMS: atom_id res chain seq x y z
N MET A 1 -29.26 4.28 -0.10
CA MET A 1 -28.05 3.48 0.19
C MET A 1 -26.99 4.44 0.70
N SER A 2 -26.28 4.13 1.78
CA SER A 2 -25.15 4.94 2.26
C SER A 2 -23.88 4.54 1.50
N ALA A 3 -23.00 5.50 1.24
CA ALA A 3 -21.68 5.19 0.72
C ALA A 3 -20.88 4.41 1.77
N HIS A 4 -20.08 3.47 1.32
CA HIS A 4 -19.11 2.73 2.12
C HIS A 4 -17.77 3.45 2.09
N ARG A 5 -17.03 3.40 3.18
CA ARG A 5 -15.66 3.91 3.28
C ARG A 5 -14.68 2.74 3.31
N ALA A 6 -13.73 2.74 2.37
CA ALA A 6 -12.66 1.74 2.39
C ALA A 6 -11.29 2.41 2.46
N ILE A 7 -10.33 1.69 3.00
CA ILE A 7 -8.93 2.08 3.01
C ILE A 7 -8.17 1.11 2.10
N LEU A 8 -7.56 1.66 1.06
CA LEU A 8 -6.70 0.92 0.15
C LEU A 8 -5.24 1.32 0.37
N LEU A 9 -4.34 0.38 0.19
CA LEU A 9 -2.90 0.62 0.19
C LEU A 9 -2.34 0.23 -1.17
N ALA A 10 -1.81 1.20 -1.92
CA ALA A 10 -1.09 0.93 -3.15
C ALA A 10 0.42 0.89 -2.88
N GLY A 11 1.11 -0.07 -3.50
CA GLY A 11 2.55 -0.24 -3.34
C GLY A 11 3.22 -0.79 -4.59
N GLY A 12 4.51 -0.43 -4.77
CA GLY A 12 5.33 -0.94 -5.88
C GLY A 12 6.80 -0.55 -5.71
N ASN A 13 7.66 -1.15 -6.54
CA ASN A 13 9.10 -0.86 -6.57
C ASN A 13 9.69 -0.91 -7.99
N ARG A 14 8.85 -0.97 -9.03
CA ARG A 14 9.30 -1.01 -10.44
C ARG A 14 8.73 0.17 -11.22
N GLY A 15 9.60 0.84 -12.00
CA GLY A 15 9.22 1.96 -12.85
C GLY A 15 8.93 3.24 -12.07
N ASP A 16 8.19 4.16 -12.67
CA ASP A 16 7.74 5.39 -12.02
C ASP A 16 6.50 5.10 -11.16
N VAL A 17 6.75 4.60 -9.94
CA VAL A 17 5.69 4.21 -9.00
C VAL A 17 4.86 5.42 -8.57
N ALA A 18 5.47 6.60 -8.42
CA ALA A 18 4.76 7.81 -8.02
C ALA A 18 3.71 8.20 -9.09
N ALA A 19 4.10 8.26 -10.36
CA ALA A 19 3.17 8.51 -11.46
C ALA A 19 2.11 7.40 -11.58
N ALA A 20 2.49 6.15 -11.31
CA ALA A 20 1.56 5.03 -11.29
C ALA A 20 0.50 5.19 -10.19
N MET A 21 0.86 5.66 -8.99
CA MET A 21 -0.10 5.91 -7.89
C MET A 21 -1.08 7.06 -8.22
N GLU A 22 -0.63 8.12 -8.88
CA GLU A 22 -1.53 9.16 -9.37
C GLU A 22 -2.51 8.59 -10.43
N ARG A 23 -2.02 7.72 -11.30
CA ARG A 23 -2.89 7.03 -12.28
C ARG A 23 -3.90 6.11 -11.60
N VAL A 24 -3.53 5.42 -10.50
CA VAL A 24 -4.48 4.61 -9.69
C VAL A 24 -5.65 5.47 -9.20
N ALA A 25 -5.37 6.68 -8.66
CA ALA A 25 -6.43 7.59 -8.22
C ALA A 25 -7.42 7.92 -9.35
N VAL A 26 -6.92 8.26 -10.53
CA VAL A 26 -7.75 8.55 -11.72
C VAL A 26 -8.58 7.32 -12.12
N LEU A 27 -7.97 6.13 -12.13
CA LEU A 27 -8.64 4.90 -12.52
C LEU A 27 -9.73 4.47 -11.51
N LEU A 28 -9.57 4.78 -10.22
CA LEU A 28 -10.60 4.58 -9.21
C LEU A 28 -11.81 5.49 -9.46
N GLU A 29 -11.56 6.79 -9.69
CA GLU A 29 -12.65 7.76 -10.00
C GLU A 29 -13.43 7.39 -11.28
N GLU A 30 -12.74 6.96 -12.33
CA GLU A 30 -13.36 6.47 -13.57
C GLU A 30 -14.28 5.27 -13.35
N ARG A 31 -14.16 4.56 -12.22
CA ARG A 31 -14.92 3.34 -11.86
C ARG A 31 -15.90 3.55 -10.70
N ALA A 32 -16.31 4.78 -10.46
CA ALA A 32 -17.23 5.14 -9.39
C ALA A 32 -16.73 4.79 -7.97
N VAL A 33 -15.41 4.87 -7.78
CA VAL A 33 -14.73 4.79 -6.48
C VAL A 33 -14.12 6.14 -6.21
N HIS A 34 -14.78 6.96 -5.39
CA HIS A 34 -14.35 8.33 -5.10
C HIS A 34 -13.16 8.34 -4.15
N VAL A 35 -12.08 9.03 -4.50
CA VAL A 35 -10.88 9.18 -3.68
C VAL A 35 -11.03 10.39 -2.77
N ALA A 36 -11.46 10.16 -1.53
CA ALA A 36 -11.70 11.21 -0.54
C ALA A 36 -10.42 11.81 0.06
N ALA A 37 -9.36 10.99 0.23
CA ALA A 37 -8.05 11.43 0.70
C ALA A 37 -6.94 10.47 0.26
N MET A 38 -5.71 10.99 0.20
CA MET A 38 -4.51 10.21 -0.07
C MET A 38 -3.42 10.62 0.93
N SER A 39 -2.61 9.65 1.38
CA SER A 39 -1.41 9.95 2.15
C SER A 39 -0.30 10.49 1.25
N ARG A 40 0.78 10.96 1.85
CA ARG A 40 2.07 11.09 1.17
C ARG A 40 2.58 9.70 0.72
N ILE A 41 3.58 9.69 -0.15
CA ILE A 41 4.31 8.47 -0.50
C ILE A 41 5.33 8.17 0.59
N TYR A 42 5.34 6.93 1.07
CA TYR A 42 6.27 6.40 2.05
C TYR A 42 7.21 5.40 1.42
N PHE A 43 8.50 5.55 1.67
CA PHE A 43 9.55 4.67 1.17
C PHE A 43 9.92 3.67 2.25
N SER A 44 10.03 2.40 1.88
CA SER A 44 10.47 1.33 2.76
C SER A 44 11.45 0.40 2.06
N GLU A 45 12.34 -0.20 2.84
CA GLU A 45 13.15 -1.31 2.35
C GLU A 45 12.25 -2.51 2.00
N PRO A 46 12.69 -3.42 1.10
CA PRO A 46 11.96 -4.65 0.81
C PRO A 46 11.73 -5.45 2.09
N TRP A 47 10.49 -5.88 2.31
CA TRP A 47 10.13 -6.65 3.50
C TRP A 47 10.15 -8.15 3.23
N GLY A 48 11.14 -8.86 3.81
CA GLY A 48 11.23 -10.32 3.76
C GLY A 48 11.85 -10.89 2.48
N PHE A 49 12.49 -10.07 1.63
CA PHE A 49 13.24 -10.51 0.45
C PHE A 49 14.22 -9.42 0.00
N GLU A 50 15.19 -9.78 -0.87
CA GLU A 50 16.07 -8.82 -1.51
C GLU A 50 15.47 -8.35 -2.85
N ALA A 51 15.38 -7.03 -3.06
CA ALA A 51 14.94 -6.45 -4.32
C ALA A 51 15.80 -5.22 -4.67
N GLU A 52 15.93 -4.96 -5.96
CA GLU A 52 16.51 -3.71 -6.43
C GLU A 52 15.51 -2.56 -6.21
N GLY A 53 15.90 -1.57 -5.38
CA GLY A 53 15.12 -0.37 -5.11
C GLY A 53 14.17 -0.48 -3.91
N ARG A 54 13.85 0.69 -3.34
CA ARG A 54 12.92 0.84 -2.23
C ARG A 54 11.48 0.68 -2.71
N PHE A 55 10.64 0.11 -1.87
CA PHE A 55 9.20 0.13 -2.09
C PHE A 55 8.64 1.53 -1.78
N GLN A 56 7.68 1.92 -2.59
CA GLN A 56 6.87 3.11 -2.38
C GLN A 56 5.45 2.66 -2.02
N ASN A 57 4.88 3.23 -0.97
CA ASN A 57 3.55 2.89 -0.47
C ASN A 57 2.72 4.15 -0.25
N ARG A 58 1.44 4.11 -0.62
CA ARG A 58 0.49 5.21 -0.43
C ARG A 58 -0.87 4.67 -0.04
N ALA A 59 -1.48 5.26 0.98
CA ALA A 59 -2.84 4.94 1.38
C ALA A 59 -3.86 5.85 0.68
N PHE A 60 -5.01 5.27 0.36
CA PHE A 60 -6.17 5.95 -0.23
C PHE A 60 -7.38 5.71 0.68
N VAL A 61 -8.04 6.79 1.08
CA VAL A 61 -9.39 6.73 1.63
C VAL A 61 -10.35 6.85 0.48
N VAL A 62 -11.19 5.85 0.28
CA VAL A 62 -12.15 5.84 -0.82
C VAL A 62 -13.57 5.70 -0.31
N GLU A 63 -14.51 6.30 -1.05
CA GLU A 63 -15.95 6.19 -0.83
C GLU A 63 -16.61 5.58 -2.06
N THR A 64 -17.48 4.59 -1.85
CA THR A 64 -18.13 3.88 -2.95
C THR A 64 -19.48 3.27 -2.51
N TYR A 65 -20.34 2.97 -3.47
CA TYR A 65 -21.57 2.17 -3.26
C TYR A 65 -21.39 0.70 -3.62
N LEU A 66 -20.17 0.29 -3.98
CA LEU A 66 -19.84 -1.07 -4.39
C LEU A 66 -19.67 -1.97 -3.17
N GLU A 67 -20.16 -3.19 -3.23
CA GLU A 67 -19.84 -4.21 -2.22
C GLU A 67 -18.34 -4.59 -2.24
N PRO A 68 -17.79 -5.11 -1.13
CA PRO A 68 -16.35 -5.33 -0.98
C PRO A 68 -15.70 -6.17 -2.08
N GLU A 69 -16.35 -7.27 -2.49
CA GLU A 69 -15.81 -8.12 -3.54
C GLU A 69 -15.81 -7.45 -4.92
N ARG A 70 -16.77 -6.53 -5.15
CA ARG A 70 -16.79 -5.75 -6.38
C ARG A 70 -15.70 -4.69 -6.39
N LEU A 71 -15.43 -4.06 -5.25
CA LEU A 71 -14.28 -3.16 -5.10
C LEU A 71 -12.97 -3.92 -5.33
N LEU A 72 -12.85 -5.15 -4.80
CA LEU A 72 -11.69 -6.03 -5.06
C LEU A 72 -11.51 -6.31 -6.56
N ASP A 73 -12.60 -6.62 -7.30
CA ASP A 73 -12.51 -6.84 -8.76
C ASP A 73 -11.93 -5.60 -9.46
N ILE A 74 -12.32 -4.40 -9.03
CA ILE A 74 -11.84 -3.13 -9.59
C ILE A 74 -10.35 -2.93 -9.28
N THR A 75 -9.92 -3.11 -8.03
CA THR A 75 -8.49 -2.95 -7.68
C THR A 75 -7.63 -3.93 -8.47
N GLN A 76 -8.03 -5.19 -8.57
CA GLN A 76 -7.31 -6.19 -9.37
C GLN A 76 -7.29 -5.87 -10.89
N GLN A 77 -8.36 -5.27 -11.42
CA GLN A 77 -8.38 -4.81 -12.80
C GLN A 77 -7.38 -3.66 -13.00
N ILE A 78 -7.34 -2.70 -12.08
CA ILE A 78 -6.39 -1.58 -12.11
C ILE A 78 -4.94 -2.12 -12.04
N GLU A 79 -4.63 -3.06 -11.16
CA GLU A 79 -3.31 -3.68 -11.08
C GLU A 79 -2.87 -4.30 -12.42
N ARG A 80 -3.78 -5.04 -13.09
CA ARG A 80 -3.49 -5.61 -14.42
C ARG A 80 -3.25 -4.52 -15.46
N GLU A 81 -4.03 -3.45 -15.47
CA GLU A 81 -3.83 -2.29 -16.36
C GLU A 81 -2.50 -1.56 -16.09
N MET A 82 -2.04 -1.58 -14.83
CA MET A 82 -0.75 -1.04 -14.42
C MET A 82 0.44 -1.99 -14.69
N GLY A 83 0.21 -3.08 -15.41
CA GLY A 83 1.26 -4.01 -15.85
C GLY A 83 1.57 -5.13 -14.88
N ARG A 84 0.73 -5.37 -13.87
CA ARG A 84 0.87 -6.55 -13.00
C ARG A 84 0.62 -7.82 -13.80
N SER A 85 1.55 -8.75 -13.73
CA SER A 85 1.44 -10.07 -14.38
C SER A 85 1.70 -11.18 -13.36
N GLU A 86 0.65 -11.87 -12.98
CA GLU A 86 0.74 -13.02 -12.05
C GLU A 86 1.68 -14.12 -12.57
N MET A 87 1.73 -14.29 -13.90
CA MET A 87 2.64 -15.25 -14.54
C MET A 87 4.10 -14.82 -14.37
N ALA A 88 4.43 -13.53 -14.57
CA ALA A 88 5.77 -13.01 -14.40
C ALA A 88 6.21 -13.08 -12.93
N GLU A 89 5.32 -12.72 -11.99
CA GLU A 89 5.58 -12.86 -10.55
C GLU A 89 5.78 -14.31 -10.11
N SER A 90 4.99 -15.25 -10.66
CA SER A 90 5.14 -16.69 -10.37
C SER A 90 6.45 -17.23 -10.90
N LEU A 91 6.86 -16.81 -12.10
CA LEU A 91 8.14 -17.20 -12.69
C LEU A 91 9.31 -16.64 -11.88
N GLU A 92 9.25 -15.35 -11.48
CA GLU A 92 10.28 -14.72 -10.66
C GLU A 92 10.44 -15.47 -9.33
N ARG A 93 9.34 -15.76 -8.60
CA ARG A 93 9.38 -16.57 -7.38
C ARG A 93 9.96 -17.96 -7.58
N ALA A 94 9.63 -18.61 -8.70
CA ALA A 94 10.17 -19.93 -9.02
C ALA A 94 11.67 -19.93 -9.31
N LEU A 95 12.18 -18.86 -9.91
CA LEU A 95 13.61 -18.69 -10.24
C LEU A 95 14.45 -18.26 -9.05
N THR A 96 13.92 -17.38 -8.20
CA THR A 96 14.66 -16.82 -7.05
C THR A 96 14.50 -17.63 -5.77
N GLY A 97 13.45 -18.45 -5.67
CA GLY A 97 13.07 -19.13 -4.42
C GLY A 97 12.46 -18.18 -3.38
N GLU A 98 12.26 -16.92 -3.71
CA GLU A 98 11.72 -15.90 -2.83
C GLU A 98 10.20 -16.04 -2.66
N ARG A 99 9.71 -15.69 -1.47
CA ARG A 99 8.27 -15.68 -1.19
C ARG A 99 7.54 -14.52 -1.88
N TYR A 100 8.24 -13.43 -2.10
CA TYR A 100 7.72 -12.20 -2.72
C TYR A 100 8.45 -11.91 -4.02
N ALA A 101 7.79 -11.19 -4.93
CA ALA A 101 8.35 -10.72 -6.20
C ALA A 101 8.24 -9.19 -6.28
N SER A 102 9.13 -8.58 -7.06
CA SER A 102 9.05 -7.15 -7.37
C SER A 102 7.79 -6.85 -8.19
N ARG A 103 7.11 -5.72 -7.92
CA ARG A 103 5.79 -5.41 -8.50
C ARG A 103 5.76 -4.00 -9.08
N SER A 104 5.08 -3.86 -10.21
CA SER A 104 4.75 -2.54 -10.77
C SER A 104 3.72 -1.81 -9.91
N MET A 105 2.65 -2.52 -9.50
CA MET A 105 1.60 -1.99 -8.62
C MET A 105 0.84 -3.15 -7.94
N ASP A 106 0.60 -2.99 -6.64
CA ASP A 106 -0.25 -3.85 -5.80
C ASP A 106 -1.23 -2.96 -5.05
N ILE A 107 -2.49 -3.33 -4.94
CA ILE A 107 -3.54 -2.52 -4.27
C ILE A 107 -4.28 -3.40 -3.28
N ASP A 108 -3.84 -3.38 -2.03
CA ASP A 108 -4.45 -4.12 -0.94
C ASP A 108 -5.64 -3.37 -0.33
N MET A 109 -6.75 -4.07 -0.08
CA MET A 109 -7.85 -3.54 0.72
C MET A 109 -7.55 -3.77 2.20
N ILE A 110 -7.28 -2.68 2.94
CA ILE A 110 -6.92 -2.74 4.35
C ILE A 110 -8.16 -2.81 5.23
N PHE A 111 -9.12 -1.89 5.00
CA PHE A 111 -10.39 -1.82 5.70
C PHE A 111 -11.53 -1.60 4.73
N TYR A 112 -12.72 -2.04 5.11
CA TYR A 112 -13.97 -1.73 4.45
C TYR A 112 -15.04 -1.48 5.52
N ASP A 113 -15.41 -0.22 5.79
CA ASP A 113 -16.14 0.22 6.97
C ASP A 113 -15.50 -0.39 8.26
N ALA A 114 -16.33 -0.79 9.22
CA ALA A 114 -15.90 -1.59 10.38
C ALA A 114 -16.18 -3.11 10.17
N ARG A 115 -16.28 -3.56 8.91
CA ARG A 115 -16.65 -4.96 8.61
C ARG A 115 -15.46 -5.90 8.81
N VAL A 116 -15.75 -7.09 9.29
CA VAL A 116 -14.83 -8.23 9.30
C VAL A 116 -15.30 -9.20 8.23
N ILE A 117 -14.49 -9.40 7.21
CA ILE A 117 -14.80 -10.22 6.03
C ILE A 117 -13.77 -11.34 5.94
N SER A 118 -14.22 -12.56 5.75
CA SER A 118 -13.36 -13.73 5.54
C SER A 118 -14.01 -14.62 4.49
N THR A 119 -13.64 -14.40 3.22
CA THR A 119 -14.07 -15.23 2.09
C THR A 119 -12.83 -15.85 1.43
N PRO A 120 -12.98 -16.83 0.53
CA PRO A 120 -11.85 -17.36 -0.23
C PRO A 120 -11.08 -16.32 -1.05
N ARG A 121 -11.72 -15.19 -1.38
CA ARG A 121 -11.14 -14.13 -2.22
C ARG A 121 -10.68 -12.90 -1.42
N LEU A 122 -11.29 -12.63 -0.27
CA LEU A 122 -11.08 -11.38 0.45
C LEU A 122 -11.07 -11.59 1.96
N THR A 123 -10.03 -11.11 2.61
CA THR A 123 -9.93 -11.00 4.07
C THR A 123 -9.73 -9.54 4.45
N VAL A 124 -10.68 -8.98 5.21
CA VAL A 124 -10.65 -7.61 5.72
C VAL A 124 -11.01 -7.63 7.21
N PRO A 125 -10.27 -6.98 8.09
CA PRO A 125 -9.03 -6.24 7.85
C PRO A 125 -7.93 -7.11 7.23
N HIS A 126 -7.01 -6.46 6.47
CA HIS A 126 -5.90 -7.18 5.85
C HIS A 126 -5.07 -7.90 6.94
N PRO A 127 -4.82 -9.22 6.81
CA PRO A 127 -4.35 -10.07 7.92
C PRO A 127 -3.03 -9.64 8.55
N LEU A 128 -2.12 -9.05 7.76
CA LEU A 128 -0.79 -8.63 8.22
C LEU A 128 -0.63 -7.11 8.36
N PHE A 129 -1.73 -6.35 8.23
CA PHE A 129 -1.68 -4.90 8.33
C PHE A 129 -1.07 -4.42 9.64
N HIS A 130 -1.53 -4.98 10.74
CA HIS A 130 -1.20 -4.57 12.11
C HIS A 130 0.26 -4.82 12.53
N VAL A 131 1.06 -5.51 11.72
CA VAL A 131 2.49 -5.82 12.00
C VAL A 131 3.44 -5.23 10.95
N ARG A 132 2.92 -4.46 9.97
CA ARG A 132 3.70 -3.92 8.86
C ARG A 132 3.79 -2.40 8.95
N ALA A 133 4.94 -1.87 9.37
CA ALA A 133 5.14 -0.44 9.50
C ALA A 133 4.96 0.32 8.18
N PHE A 134 5.38 -0.26 7.04
CA PHE A 134 5.21 0.34 5.71
C PHE A 134 3.74 0.50 5.30
N ALA A 135 2.84 -0.29 5.86
CA ALA A 135 1.40 -0.17 5.66
C ALA A 135 0.74 0.74 6.72
N LEU A 136 1.17 0.62 7.97
CA LEU A 136 0.63 1.40 9.09
C LEU A 136 0.85 2.89 8.94
N ARG A 137 2.06 3.33 8.55
CA ARG A 137 2.39 4.76 8.45
C ARG A 137 1.52 5.52 7.45
N PRO A 138 1.40 5.11 6.17
CA PRO A 138 0.53 5.82 5.23
C PRO A 138 -0.95 5.74 5.63
N VAL A 139 -1.42 4.63 6.19
CA VAL A 139 -2.81 4.52 6.66
C VAL A 139 -3.05 5.38 7.90
N CYS A 140 -2.11 5.47 8.82
CA CYS A 140 -2.20 6.33 10.01
C CYS A 140 -2.33 7.81 9.64
N GLU A 141 -1.66 8.27 8.59
CA GLU A 141 -1.76 9.67 8.13
C GLU A 141 -3.18 10.05 7.72
N VAL A 142 -3.95 9.14 7.11
CA VAL A 142 -5.26 9.45 6.54
C VAL A 142 -6.45 8.84 7.29
N ALA A 143 -6.20 7.89 8.18
CA ALA A 143 -7.21 7.14 8.92
C ALA A 143 -6.71 6.67 10.31
N GLY A 144 -5.90 7.48 11.00
CA GLY A 144 -5.30 7.14 12.30
C GLY A 144 -6.32 6.90 13.41
N ASP A 145 -7.45 7.59 13.37
CA ASP A 145 -8.58 7.46 14.27
C ASP A 145 -9.42 6.18 14.08
N MET A 146 -9.22 5.49 12.96
CA MET A 146 -9.98 4.28 12.66
C MET A 146 -9.62 3.15 13.62
N VAL A 147 -10.63 2.53 14.21
CA VAL A 147 -10.46 1.38 15.12
C VAL A 147 -10.40 0.08 14.31
N HIS A 148 -9.36 -0.70 14.53
CA HIS A 148 -9.24 -2.03 13.92
C HIS A 148 -10.33 -2.96 14.48
N PRO A 149 -11.30 -3.43 13.65
CA PRO A 149 -12.53 -4.06 14.15
C PRO A 149 -12.32 -5.40 14.87
N VAL A 150 -11.15 -6.03 14.70
CA VAL A 150 -10.81 -7.29 15.39
C VAL A 150 -9.97 -7.03 16.64
N LEU A 151 -9.01 -6.08 16.58
CA LEU A 151 -8.08 -5.82 17.68
C LEU A 151 -8.64 -4.81 18.71
N GLY A 152 -9.61 -3.99 18.32
CA GLY A 152 -10.24 -3.01 19.21
C GLY A 152 -9.35 -1.80 19.55
N VAL A 153 -8.23 -1.62 18.84
CA VAL A 153 -7.28 -0.51 19.01
C VAL A 153 -7.26 0.36 17.75
N SER A 154 -6.93 1.65 17.90
CA SER A 154 -6.85 2.56 16.76
C SER A 154 -5.62 2.28 15.88
N VAL A 155 -5.69 2.69 14.61
CA VAL A 155 -4.53 2.63 13.70
C VAL A 155 -3.36 3.46 14.25
N GLU A 156 -3.63 4.59 14.91
CA GLU A 156 -2.60 5.41 15.54
C GLU A 156 -1.87 4.66 16.66
N GLU A 157 -2.60 3.92 17.51
CA GLU A 157 -2.00 3.08 18.56
C GLU A 157 -1.14 1.97 17.95
N LEU A 158 -1.64 1.24 16.93
CA LEU A 158 -0.87 0.24 16.21
C LEU A 158 0.39 0.83 15.58
N CYS A 159 0.27 2.01 14.97
CA CYS A 159 1.40 2.68 14.35
C CYS A 159 2.46 3.08 15.39
N ARG A 160 2.06 3.57 16.54
CA ARG A 160 2.97 3.94 17.63
C ARG A 160 3.76 2.73 18.13
N ASP A 161 3.10 1.59 18.26
CA ASP A 161 3.71 0.37 18.79
C ASP A 161 4.69 -0.28 17.80
N VAL A 162 4.37 -0.26 16.50
CA VAL A 162 5.12 -0.98 15.47
C VAL A 162 6.18 -0.09 14.80
N CYS A 163 5.85 1.19 14.54
CA CYS A 163 6.69 2.04 13.70
C CYS A 163 7.90 2.67 14.40
N GLY A 164 8.07 2.45 15.70
CA GLY A 164 9.24 2.93 16.44
C GLY A 164 10.57 2.24 16.06
N ALA A 165 10.52 1.07 15.44
CA ALA A 165 11.67 0.22 15.15
C ALA A 165 12.12 0.23 13.67
N GLU A 166 11.28 0.66 12.72
CA GLU A 166 11.58 0.61 11.28
C GLU A 166 11.83 1.99 10.68
N LYS A 167 12.90 2.11 9.88
CA LYS A 167 13.16 3.30 9.06
C LYS A 167 12.22 3.33 7.86
N ILE A 168 11.19 4.16 7.95
CA ILE A 168 10.28 4.46 6.86
C ILE A 168 10.31 5.97 6.66
N ALA A 169 10.76 6.40 5.49
CA ALA A 169 10.90 7.81 5.15
C ALA A 169 9.75 8.26 4.24
N THR A 170 9.38 9.52 4.33
CA THR A 170 8.56 10.19 3.31
C THR A 170 9.44 10.62 2.14
N GLU A 171 8.83 11.02 1.02
CA GLU A 171 9.56 11.51 -0.16
C GLU A 171 10.54 12.66 0.18
N ALA A 172 10.15 13.58 1.05
CA ALA A 172 11.01 14.69 1.47
C ALA A 172 12.22 14.23 2.30
N GLU A 173 12.03 13.21 3.15
CA GLU A 173 13.11 12.65 3.98
C GLU A 173 14.05 11.76 3.14
N ALA A 174 13.50 11.00 2.17
CA ALA A 174 14.28 10.18 1.25
C ALA A 174 15.19 11.02 0.35
N ALA A 175 14.70 12.15 -0.17
CA ALA A 175 15.47 13.08 -1.00
C ALA A 175 16.65 13.71 -0.24
N THR A 176 16.51 13.93 1.08
CA THR A 176 17.60 14.45 1.92
C THR A 176 18.66 13.39 2.22
N GLU A 177 18.29 12.13 2.40
CA GLU A 177 19.25 11.03 2.60
C GLU A 177 20.08 10.73 1.35
N ASP A 178 19.49 10.78 0.16
CA ASP A 178 20.18 10.56 -1.11
C ASP A 178 21.10 11.74 -1.46
N GLY A 179 20.69 12.98 -1.19
CA GLY A 179 21.54 14.17 -1.36
C GLY A 179 22.77 14.20 -0.46
N VAL A 180 22.69 13.60 0.74
CA VAL A 180 23.82 13.45 1.65
C VAL A 180 24.80 12.36 1.16
N LYS A 181 24.30 11.25 0.60
CA LYS A 181 25.16 10.19 0.06
C LYS A 181 25.98 10.63 -1.16
N ASP A 182 25.40 11.45 -2.03
CA ASP A 182 26.09 11.97 -3.22
C ASP A 182 27.16 13.01 -2.84
N ALA A 183 26.93 13.82 -1.80
CA ALA A 183 27.90 14.80 -1.31
C ALA A 183 29.16 14.16 -0.69
N PHE A 184 29.09 12.89 -0.26
CA PHE A 184 30.26 12.13 0.25
C PHE A 184 31.02 11.39 -0.85
N LYS A 185 30.41 11.07 -1.99
CA LYS A 185 31.08 10.42 -3.14
C LYS A 185 31.95 11.35 -3.99
N GLU A 186 31.70 12.65 -3.95
CA GLU A 186 32.51 13.65 -4.68
C GLU A 186 33.83 14.06 -3.95
N LYS A 187 34.12 13.46 -2.79
CA LYS A 187 35.32 13.81 -1.98
C LYS A 187 36.34 12.68 -1.86
N GLU A 188 36.21 11.60 -2.62
CA GLU A 188 37.22 10.57 -2.82
C GLU A 188 37.81 10.67 -4.25
#